data_f6b577942ff8a8de30da78e781263ec7
#
_entry.id   f6b577942ff8a8de30da78e781263ec7
#
_cell.length_a   1.000
_cell.length_b   1.000
_cell.length_c   1.000
_cell.angle_alpha   90.00
_cell.angle_beta   90.00
_cell.angle_gamma   90.00
#
_symmetry.space_group_name_H-M   'P 1'
#
loop_
_entity.id
_entity.type
_entity.pdbx_description
1 polymer ?
#
loop_
_entity_poly.entity_id
_entity_poly.type
_entity_poly.pdbx_seq_one_letter_code
_entity_poly.pdbx_strand_id
1 'polypeptide(L)'
;MLNLNRNTRLFFFQYIFQRDYSTDFELDEFIAKNIKKRPFNKRKLKSLYDSFEINNQMIKNLLSPEVLKKTNKISIFLIYAFFSEFLLDKGKKNILMGEYIKLSKDFLTNDEVKYFNFLLDDIAQKA
;
A
#
# COMPACT_ATOMS: atom_id res chain seq x y z
N MET A 1 6.14 5.46 -22.23
CA MET A 1 5.27 6.29 -21.38
C MET A 1 5.59 6.05 -19.91
N LEU A 2 5.73 7.11 -19.15
CA LEU A 2 6.00 7.00 -17.71
C LEU A 2 4.74 6.64 -16.96
N ASN A 3 4.80 5.62 -16.10
CA ASN A 3 3.67 5.25 -15.27
C ASN A 3 3.82 5.91 -13.90
N LEU A 4 3.39 7.17 -13.80
CA LEU A 4 3.51 7.95 -12.56
C LEU A 4 2.73 7.32 -11.41
N ASN A 5 1.57 6.75 -11.69
CA ASN A 5 0.73 6.16 -10.64
C ASN A 5 1.37 4.91 -10.05
N ARG A 6 1.97 4.05 -10.91
CA ARG A 6 2.66 2.86 -10.44
C ARG A 6 3.87 3.24 -9.58
N ASN A 7 4.67 4.20 -10.04
CA ASN A 7 5.82 4.67 -9.27
C ASN A 7 5.39 5.28 -7.94
N THR A 8 4.30 6.04 -7.95
CA THR A 8 3.76 6.66 -6.73
C THR A 8 3.33 5.60 -5.73
N ARG A 9 2.65 4.54 -6.19
CA ARG A 9 2.24 3.43 -5.32
C ARG A 9 3.43 2.67 -4.76
N LEU A 10 4.45 2.45 -5.58
CA LEU A 10 5.69 1.81 -5.12
C LEU A 10 6.34 2.64 -4.02
N PHE A 11 6.47 3.95 -4.22
CA PHE A 11 7.06 4.83 -3.21
C PHE A 11 6.23 4.88 -1.94
N PHE A 12 4.91 4.86 -2.06
CA PHE A 12 4.04 4.84 -0.89
C PHE A 12 4.20 3.54 -0.10
N PHE A 13 4.26 2.40 -0.78
CA PHE A 13 4.55 1.11 -0.14
C PHE A 13 5.90 1.15 0.57
N GLN A 14 6.94 1.67 -0.08
CA GLN A 14 8.27 1.79 0.52
C GLN A 14 8.24 2.71 1.74
N TYR A 15 7.44 3.77 1.70
CA TYR A 15 7.27 4.66 2.84
C TYR A 15 6.69 3.91 4.05
N ILE A 16 5.63 3.13 3.85
CA ILE A 16 5.01 2.35 4.92
C ILE A 16 6.01 1.36 5.50
N PHE A 17 6.75 0.68 4.62
CA PHE A 17 7.76 -0.28 5.03
C PHE A 17 8.86 0.37 5.88
N GLN A 18 9.38 1.51 5.44
CA GLN A 18 10.44 2.21 6.18
C GLN A 18 9.95 2.77 7.51
N ARG A 19 8.72 3.25 7.54
CA ARG A 19 8.12 3.79 8.76
C ARG A 19 8.03 2.75 9.87
N ASP A 20 7.81 1.49 9.52
CA ASP A 20 7.75 0.40 10.51
C ASP A 20 9.08 0.22 11.24
N TYR A 21 10.20 0.61 10.62
CA TYR A 21 11.53 0.48 11.18
C TYR A 21 12.08 1.77 11.80
N SER A 22 11.40 2.90 11.66
CA SER A 22 11.90 4.18 12.15
C SER A 22 10.74 5.06 12.63
N THR A 23 10.79 5.45 13.92
CA THR A 23 9.78 6.33 14.50
C THR A 23 9.94 7.79 14.08
N ASP A 24 11.14 8.17 13.63
CA ASP A 24 11.47 9.55 13.23
C ASP A 24 11.39 9.76 11.73
N PHE A 25 10.75 8.83 11.02
CA PHE A 25 10.66 8.88 9.58
C PHE A 25 9.61 9.92 9.13
N GLU A 26 10.05 10.87 8.29
CA GLU A 26 9.17 11.92 7.76
C GLU A 26 8.99 11.78 6.27
N LEU A 27 7.77 12.06 5.80
CA LEU A 27 7.41 11.95 4.39
C LEU A 27 8.23 12.90 3.52
N ASP A 28 8.43 14.14 3.97
CA ASP A 28 9.16 15.14 3.19
C ASP A 28 10.61 14.71 2.96
N GLU A 29 11.25 14.12 3.97
CA GLU A 29 12.60 13.57 3.82
C GLU A 29 12.62 12.41 2.84
N PHE A 30 11.62 11.53 2.92
CA PHE A 30 11.51 10.40 2.00
C PHE A 30 11.34 10.89 0.57
N ILE A 31 10.48 11.87 0.33
CA ILE A 31 10.28 12.46 -0.99
C ILE A 31 11.60 13.04 -1.51
N ALA A 32 12.30 13.81 -0.68
CA ALA A 32 13.56 14.43 -1.09
C ALA A 32 14.60 13.40 -1.51
N LYS A 33 14.67 12.27 -0.80
CA LYS A 33 15.62 11.19 -1.13
C LYS A 33 15.27 10.46 -2.41
N ASN A 34 13.99 10.37 -2.76
CA ASN A 34 13.52 9.54 -3.86
C ASN A 34 13.18 10.31 -5.14
N ILE A 35 13.13 11.64 -5.09
CA ILE A 35 12.68 12.48 -6.19
C ILE A 35 13.52 12.28 -7.47
N LYS A 36 14.80 11.92 -7.35
CA LYS A 36 15.70 11.73 -8.47
C LYS A 36 15.74 10.29 -9.00
N LYS A 37 15.10 9.34 -8.27
CA LYS A 37 15.16 7.93 -8.67
C LYS A 37 14.18 7.60 -9.78
N ARG A 38 12.95 8.04 -9.66
CA ARG A 38 11.87 7.80 -10.63
C ARG A 38 10.88 8.95 -10.57
N PRO A 39 10.29 9.32 -11.70
CA PRO A 39 9.21 10.32 -11.67
C PRO A 39 7.98 9.72 -10.97
N PHE A 40 7.34 10.53 -10.16
CA PHE A 40 6.12 10.15 -9.46
C PHE A 40 5.23 11.37 -9.22
N ASN A 41 3.97 11.13 -8.84
CA ASN A 41 3.01 12.18 -8.57
C ASN A 41 3.07 12.55 -7.08
N LYS A 42 3.71 13.68 -6.79
CA LYS A 42 3.90 14.16 -5.41
C LYS A 42 2.56 14.41 -4.70
N ARG A 43 1.60 15.02 -5.40
CA ARG A 43 0.27 15.32 -4.84
C ARG A 43 -0.45 14.03 -4.47
N LYS A 44 -0.40 13.03 -5.35
CA LYS A 44 -1.02 11.73 -5.07
C LYS A 44 -0.36 11.04 -3.89
N LEU A 45 0.98 11.07 -3.83
CA LEU A 45 1.71 10.46 -2.72
C LEU A 45 1.29 11.07 -1.39
N LYS A 46 1.14 12.40 -1.35
CA LYS A 46 0.69 13.10 -0.14
C LYS A 46 -0.74 12.71 0.23
N SER A 47 -1.63 12.57 -0.76
CA SER A 47 -3.02 12.12 -0.50
C SER A 47 -3.04 10.72 0.10
N LEU A 48 -2.20 9.81 -0.42
CA LEU A 48 -2.09 8.45 0.11
C LEU A 48 -1.55 8.47 1.55
N TYR A 49 -0.54 9.29 1.80
CA TYR A 49 0.03 9.46 3.13
C TYR A 49 -1.02 9.97 4.12
N ASP A 50 -1.76 11.02 3.75
CA ASP A 50 -2.79 11.60 4.62
C ASP A 50 -3.87 10.56 4.93
N SER A 51 -4.31 9.80 3.92
CA SER A 51 -5.29 8.73 4.12
C SER A 51 -4.76 7.66 5.07
N PHE A 52 -3.49 7.26 4.91
CA PHE A 52 -2.87 6.27 5.78
C PHE A 52 -2.82 6.77 7.23
N GLU A 53 -2.42 8.01 7.45
CA GLU A 53 -2.34 8.58 8.80
C GLU A 53 -3.70 8.63 9.50
N ILE A 54 -4.76 8.92 8.74
CA ILE A 54 -6.12 8.97 9.28
C ILE A 54 -6.66 7.56 9.53
N ASN A 55 -6.39 6.61 8.63
CA ASN A 55 -7.10 5.33 8.57
C ASN A 55 -6.29 4.12 9.03
N ASN A 56 -5.00 4.27 9.38
CA ASN A 56 -4.15 3.10 9.67
C ASN A 56 -4.72 2.22 10.78
N GLN A 57 -5.29 2.80 11.82
CA GLN A 57 -5.85 2.02 12.92
C GLN A 57 -7.10 1.25 12.48
N MET A 58 -7.96 1.86 11.67
CA MET A 58 -9.12 1.19 11.11
C MET A 58 -8.70 0.02 10.20
N ILE A 59 -7.70 0.24 9.35
CA ILE A 59 -7.18 -0.80 8.47
C ILE A 59 -6.64 -1.96 9.30
N LYS A 60 -5.87 -1.65 10.35
CA LYS A 60 -5.34 -2.68 11.25
C LYS A 60 -6.47 -3.51 11.87
N ASN A 61 -7.56 -2.87 12.24
CA ASN A 61 -8.70 -3.55 12.85
C ASN A 61 -9.46 -4.45 11.87
N LEU A 62 -9.31 -4.22 10.56
CA LEU A 62 -9.87 -5.11 9.55
C LEU A 62 -9.09 -6.42 9.42
N LEU A 63 -7.84 -6.44 9.91
CA LEU A 63 -6.99 -7.62 9.86
C LEU A 63 -7.16 -8.41 11.16
N SER A 64 -7.63 -9.66 11.04
CA SER A 64 -7.76 -10.52 12.23
C SER A 64 -6.38 -10.89 12.77
N PRO A 65 -6.28 -11.24 14.07
CA PRO A 65 -5.01 -11.74 14.62
C PRO A 65 -4.46 -12.95 13.85
N GLU A 66 -5.33 -13.81 13.34
CA GLU A 66 -4.92 -14.96 12.52
C GLU A 66 -4.27 -14.53 11.22
N VAL A 67 -4.88 -13.57 10.52
CA VAL A 67 -4.33 -13.04 9.27
C VAL A 67 -2.98 -12.39 9.53
N LEU A 68 -2.87 -11.58 10.57
CA LEU A 68 -1.60 -10.93 10.94
C LEU A 68 -0.51 -11.95 11.22
N LYS A 69 -0.85 -13.07 11.86
CA LYS A 69 0.11 -14.10 12.20
C LYS A 69 0.57 -14.92 11.00
N LYS A 70 -0.34 -15.21 10.07
CA LYS A 70 -0.07 -16.06 8.90
C LYS A 70 0.49 -15.33 7.70
N THR A 71 0.35 -14.01 7.64
CA THR A 71 0.68 -13.22 6.47
C THR A 71 2.06 -12.58 6.65
N ASN A 72 2.91 -12.66 5.62
CA ASN A 72 4.21 -12.02 5.69
C ASN A 72 4.07 -10.49 5.73
N LYS A 73 5.09 -9.82 6.27
CA LYS A 73 5.08 -8.37 6.48
C LYS A 73 4.91 -7.59 5.19
N ILE A 74 5.52 -8.03 4.10
CA ILE A 74 5.42 -7.34 2.82
C ILE A 74 3.96 -7.30 2.35
N SER A 75 3.27 -8.43 2.44
CA SER A 75 1.84 -8.49 2.09
C SER A 75 1.01 -7.58 2.98
N ILE A 76 1.29 -7.55 4.28
CA ILE A 76 0.57 -6.68 5.21
C ILE A 76 0.76 -5.20 4.84
N PHE A 77 1.98 -4.78 4.52
CA PHE A 77 2.24 -3.39 4.13
C PHE A 77 1.56 -3.05 2.80
N LEU A 78 1.51 -3.99 1.86
CA LEU A 78 0.78 -3.81 0.61
C LEU A 78 -0.73 -3.68 0.88
N ILE A 79 -1.26 -4.42 1.84
CA ILE A 79 -2.66 -4.28 2.26
C ILE A 79 -2.93 -2.88 2.81
N TYR A 80 -2.06 -2.36 3.67
CA TYR A 80 -2.19 -1.00 4.17
C TYR A 80 -2.17 0.01 3.02
N ALA A 81 -1.26 -0.16 2.07
CA ALA A 81 -1.17 0.74 0.92
C ALA A 81 -2.45 0.69 0.07
N PHE A 82 -2.94 -0.51 -0.21
CA PHE A 82 -4.18 -0.69 -0.97
C PHE A 82 -5.36 0.03 -0.29
N PHE A 83 -5.57 -0.24 1.00
CA PHE A 83 -6.73 0.32 1.69
C PHE A 83 -6.63 1.82 1.88
N SER A 84 -5.43 2.36 2.04
CA SER A 84 -5.25 3.82 2.10
C SER A 84 -5.73 4.48 0.81
N GLU A 85 -5.46 3.87 -0.34
CA GLU A 85 -5.93 4.39 -1.63
C GLU A 85 -7.40 4.06 -1.88
N PHE A 86 -7.83 2.84 -1.55
CA PHE A 86 -9.22 2.40 -1.73
C PHE A 86 -10.21 3.29 -0.98
N LEU A 87 -9.86 3.71 0.24
CA LEU A 87 -10.73 4.56 1.04
C LEU A 87 -10.88 5.98 0.48
N LEU A 88 -9.98 6.40 -0.41
CA LEU A 88 -10.12 7.68 -1.12
C LEU A 88 -11.15 7.60 -2.24
N ASP A 89 -11.31 6.42 -2.85
CA ASP A 89 -12.29 6.22 -3.93
C ASP A 89 -12.67 4.74 -4.02
N LYS A 90 -13.70 4.36 -3.28
CA LYS A 90 -14.16 2.96 -3.22
C LYS A 90 -14.73 2.46 -4.54
N GLY A 91 -15.14 3.36 -5.42
CA GLY A 91 -15.68 2.98 -6.73
C GLY A 91 -14.66 2.39 -7.68
N LYS A 92 -13.36 2.52 -7.37
CA LYS A 92 -12.27 2.02 -8.20
C LYS A 92 -11.68 0.71 -7.69
N LYS A 93 -12.42 -0.04 -6.87
CA LYS A 93 -11.93 -1.28 -6.24
C LYS A 93 -11.22 -2.21 -7.21
N ASN A 94 -11.88 -2.57 -8.33
CA ASN A 94 -11.33 -3.56 -9.26
C ASN A 94 -10.05 -3.09 -9.94
N ILE A 95 -10.01 -1.82 -10.32
CA ILE A 95 -8.82 -1.22 -10.94
C ILE A 95 -7.66 -1.22 -9.93
N LEU A 96 -7.93 -0.81 -8.69
CA LEU A 96 -6.91 -0.75 -7.66
C LEU A 96 -6.39 -2.14 -7.29
N MET A 97 -7.27 -3.12 -7.19
CA MET A 97 -6.85 -4.50 -6.93
C MET A 97 -5.88 -4.98 -8.00
N GLY A 98 -6.23 -4.74 -9.28
CA GLY A 98 -5.34 -5.11 -10.39
C GLY A 98 -3.98 -4.45 -10.29
N GLU A 99 -3.93 -3.18 -9.95
CA GLU A 99 -2.67 -2.43 -9.85
C GLU A 99 -1.81 -2.93 -8.68
N TYR A 100 -2.41 -3.19 -7.52
CA TYR A 100 -1.66 -3.68 -6.36
C TYR A 100 -1.23 -5.13 -6.52
N ILE A 101 -2.02 -5.95 -7.24
CA ILE A 101 -1.61 -7.32 -7.57
C ILE A 101 -0.38 -7.29 -8.48
N LYS A 102 -0.36 -6.40 -9.50
CA LYS A 102 0.82 -6.24 -10.36
C LYS A 102 2.05 -5.83 -9.55
N LEU A 103 1.88 -4.89 -8.62
CA LEU A 103 2.97 -4.45 -7.75
C LEU A 103 3.47 -5.59 -6.87
N SER A 104 2.57 -6.40 -6.33
CA SER A 104 2.91 -7.51 -5.44
C SER A 104 3.79 -8.56 -6.11
N LYS A 105 3.66 -8.73 -7.43
CA LYS A 105 4.45 -9.71 -8.18
C LYS A 105 5.94 -9.42 -8.16
N ASP A 106 6.32 -8.19 -7.89
CA ASP A 106 7.74 -7.81 -7.78
C ASP A 106 8.35 -8.24 -6.44
N PHE A 107 7.52 -8.59 -5.45
CA PHE A 107 7.97 -8.86 -4.08
C PHE A 107 7.54 -10.22 -3.53
N LEU A 108 6.52 -10.83 -4.11
CA LEU A 108 5.90 -12.04 -3.58
C LEU A 108 6.01 -13.21 -4.54
N THR A 109 6.01 -14.43 -3.98
CA THR A 109 5.91 -15.65 -4.79
C THR A 109 4.51 -15.78 -5.39
N ASN A 110 4.34 -16.68 -6.37
CA ASN A 110 3.03 -16.90 -7.00
C ASN A 110 1.95 -17.28 -5.98
N ASP A 111 2.28 -18.15 -5.04
CA ASP A 111 1.32 -18.56 -4.01
C ASP A 111 0.98 -17.41 -3.06
N GLU A 112 1.97 -16.60 -2.72
CA GLU A 112 1.74 -15.41 -1.89
C GLU A 112 0.88 -14.37 -2.62
N VAL A 113 1.06 -14.20 -3.93
CA VAL A 113 0.23 -13.30 -4.73
C VAL A 113 -1.23 -13.77 -4.72
N LYS A 114 -1.46 -15.07 -4.86
CA LYS A 114 -2.83 -15.62 -4.83
C LYS A 114 -3.50 -15.36 -3.48
N TYR A 115 -2.77 -15.57 -2.40
CA TYR A 115 -3.28 -15.33 -1.05
C TYR A 115 -3.54 -13.83 -0.84
N PHE A 116 -2.63 -12.98 -1.28
CA PHE A 116 -2.78 -11.53 -1.21
C PHE A 116 -4.04 -11.07 -1.95
N ASN A 117 -4.27 -11.59 -3.16
CA ASN A 117 -5.48 -11.29 -3.94
C ASN A 117 -6.75 -11.68 -3.16
N PHE A 118 -6.75 -12.88 -2.58
CA PHE A 118 -7.88 -13.35 -1.77
C PHE A 118 -8.13 -12.40 -0.59
N LEU A 119 -7.07 -12.01 0.12
CA LEU A 119 -7.20 -11.13 1.27
C LEU A 119 -7.74 -9.76 0.89
N LEU A 120 -7.27 -9.17 -0.20
CA LEU A 120 -7.77 -7.87 -0.64
C LEU A 120 -9.28 -7.91 -0.88
N ASP A 121 -9.75 -8.94 -1.58
CA ASP A 121 -11.18 -9.05 -1.87
C ASP A 121 -11.99 -9.29 -0.61
N ASP A 122 -11.55 -10.23 0.23
CA ASP A 122 -12.24 -10.57 1.47
C ASP A 122 -12.34 -9.38 2.42
N ILE A 123 -11.25 -8.67 2.62
CA ILE A 123 -11.20 -7.53 3.54
C ILE A 123 -11.96 -6.33 2.96
N ALA A 124 -11.88 -6.10 1.65
CA ALA A 124 -12.59 -5.00 1.00
C ALA A 124 -14.10 -5.11 1.16
N GLN A 125 -14.64 -6.31 1.28
CA GLN A 125 -16.06 -6.52 1.50
C GLN A 125 -16.49 -6.06 2.90
N LYS A 126 -15.56 -5.98 3.84
CA LYS A 126 -15.82 -5.56 5.22
C LYS A 126 -15.59 -4.07 5.44
N ALA A 127 -14.92 -3.42 4.51
CA ALA A 127 -14.54 -2.01 4.65
C ALA A 127 -15.63 -1.03 4.24
#